data_c10e17a4f2999f9b0afc6f717b327fe8
#
_entry.id   c10e17a4f2999f9b0afc6f717b327fe8
#
_cell.length_a   1.000
_cell.length_b   1.000
_cell.length_c   1.000
_cell.angle_alpha   90.00
_cell.angle_beta   90.00
_cell.angle_gamma   90.00
#
_symmetry.space_group_name_H-M   'P 1'
#
loop_
_entity.id
_entity.type
_entity.pdbx_description
1 polymer ?
#
loop_
_entity_poly.entity_id
_entity_poly.type
_entity_poly.pdbx_seq_one_letter_code
_entity_poly.pdbx_strand_id
1 'polypeptide(L)'
;MTIKNWIITGDTHGGVATISRVGNINRNMQCIPTETAIIILGDAGLNYFLNNTDKKYKKLLNSQGYHIYCVRGNHEERPENIPGMILIEDENVDNAVWMQEEFPNIRYFVDGNEYNIGGHSTLVLGGAYSIDKWYRLARAGYSPSEAEIANPKKCGWFKDELLTKAEMDAIEEKIYGKRYEFVLSHTCPMSWEPTDLFLRGIDQTQVDKSMEIWMDGLLKHLDWRVWLFGHFHADRVERPCVEQMYMDYENIETIWNRWYGEKTYEKEWWLPKSPYMKWAEGCKEQDNG
;
A
#
# COMPACT_ATOMS: atom_id res chain seq x y z
N MET A 1 13.82 -4.80 20.28
CA MET A 1 13.08 -3.63 20.83
C MET A 1 11.67 -3.71 20.28
N THR A 2 10.67 -3.42 21.07
CA THR A 2 9.26 -3.53 20.62
C THR A 2 8.82 -2.21 19.99
N ILE A 3 8.25 -2.26 18.78
CA ILE A 3 7.62 -1.09 18.15
C ILE A 3 6.36 -0.75 18.94
N LYS A 4 6.23 0.52 19.33
CA LYS A 4 5.12 1.05 20.13
C LYS A 4 4.15 1.90 19.30
N ASN A 5 4.67 2.52 18.25
CA ASN A 5 3.90 3.41 17.38
C ASN A 5 3.94 2.90 15.96
N TRP A 6 2.78 2.73 15.35
CA TRP A 6 2.61 2.35 13.96
C TRP A 6 1.91 3.49 13.23
N ILE A 7 2.64 4.19 12.39
CA ILE A 7 2.14 5.37 11.66
C ILE A 7 1.98 4.99 10.20
N ILE A 8 0.83 5.32 9.62
CA ILE A 8 0.51 5.04 8.22
C ILE A 8 0.49 6.36 7.46
N THR A 9 1.03 6.38 6.26
CA THR A 9 0.99 7.50 5.32
C THR A 9 0.85 6.97 3.89
N GLY A 10 0.38 7.81 2.98
CA GLY A 10 0.30 7.47 1.55
C GLY A 10 1.63 7.61 0.82
N ASP A 11 1.53 7.72 -0.48
CA ASP A 11 2.63 7.79 -1.45
C ASP A 11 3.65 8.88 -1.10
N THR A 12 4.92 8.57 -1.24
CA THR A 12 5.99 9.53 -0.97
C THR A 12 6.87 9.83 -2.18
N HIS A 13 6.82 9.01 -3.23
CA HIS A 13 7.56 9.13 -4.49
C HIS A 13 9.07 9.31 -4.35
N GLY A 14 9.65 8.80 -3.26
CA GLY A 14 11.08 8.69 -3.06
C GLY A 14 11.83 9.97 -2.77
N GLY A 15 13.14 9.82 -2.69
CA GLY A 15 14.07 10.92 -2.58
C GLY A 15 13.86 11.83 -1.38
N VAL A 16 13.90 13.13 -1.65
CA VAL A 16 13.73 14.17 -0.63
C VAL A 16 12.32 14.15 -0.05
N ALA A 17 11.30 13.77 -0.83
CA ALA A 17 9.91 13.76 -0.38
C ALA A 17 9.70 12.73 0.73
N THR A 18 10.18 11.50 0.57
CA THR A 18 10.12 10.45 1.60
C THR A 18 10.85 10.87 2.88
N ILE A 19 12.07 11.40 2.73
CA ILE A 19 12.87 11.87 3.87
C ILE A 19 12.17 13.01 4.60
N SER A 20 11.59 13.95 3.87
CA SER A 20 10.84 15.09 4.44
C SER A 20 9.56 14.63 5.14
N ARG A 21 8.85 13.63 4.59
CA ARG A 21 7.66 13.07 5.21
C ARG A 21 7.99 12.47 6.57
N VAL A 22 9.02 11.62 6.65
CA VAL A 22 9.49 11.04 7.92
C VAL A 22 9.95 12.12 8.90
N GLY A 23 10.65 13.15 8.42
CA GLY A 23 11.04 14.30 9.23
C GLY A 23 9.83 15.11 9.77
N ASN A 24 8.74 15.22 9.01
CA ASN A 24 7.50 15.88 9.45
C ASN A 24 6.79 15.04 10.52
N ILE A 25 6.69 13.73 10.31
CA ILE A 25 6.15 12.78 11.30
C ILE A 25 6.89 12.95 12.62
N ASN A 26 8.23 12.93 12.59
CA ASN A 26 9.04 13.13 13.78
C ASN A 26 8.72 14.44 14.51
N ARG A 27 8.67 15.55 13.80
CA ARG A 27 8.42 16.87 14.39
C ARG A 27 7.02 16.99 15.01
N ASN A 28 6.02 16.44 14.34
CA ASN A 28 4.63 16.64 14.72
C ASN A 28 4.14 15.64 15.77
N MET A 29 4.63 14.39 15.69
CA MET A 29 4.21 13.33 16.61
C MET A 29 5.19 13.06 17.74
N GLN A 30 6.38 13.68 17.70
CA GLN A 30 7.44 13.55 18.72
C GLN A 30 7.78 12.09 19.06
N CYS A 31 7.81 11.24 18.06
CA CYS A 31 8.03 9.81 18.20
C CYS A 31 9.51 9.49 18.48
N ILE A 32 9.76 8.44 19.24
CA ILE A 32 11.08 7.85 19.39
C ILE A 32 11.34 6.96 18.16
N PRO A 33 12.34 7.27 17.30
CA PRO A 33 12.55 6.53 16.06
C PRO A 33 12.65 5.02 16.23
N THR A 34 13.43 4.53 17.18
CA THR A 34 13.66 3.10 17.41
C THR A 34 12.43 2.35 17.97
N GLU A 35 11.38 3.06 18.37
CA GLU A 35 10.12 2.50 18.86
C GLU A 35 8.96 2.78 17.90
N THR A 36 9.26 3.29 16.69
CA THR A 36 8.23 3.73 15.73
C THR A 36 8.44 3.09 14.38
N ALA A 37 7.39 2.49 13.85
CA ALA A 37 7.29 2.07 12.46
C ALA A 37 6.47 3.07 11.66
N ILE A 38 6.88 3.30 10.41
CA ILE A 38 6.17 4.11 9.43
C ILE A 38 5.85 3.21 8.24
N ILE A 39 4.57 3.08 7.92
CA ILE A 39 4.07 2.31 6.77
C ILE A 39 3.74 3.29 5.65
N ILE A 40 4.29 3.05 4.47
CA ILE A 40 4.03 3.81 3.25
C ILE A 40 3.14 2.96 2.35
N LEU A 41 1.96 3.49 1.98
CA LEU A 41 0.93 2.77 1.21
C LEU A 41 1.24 2.76 -0.31
N GLY A 42 2.45 2.32 -0.65
CA GLY A 42 2.98 2.22 -1.99
C GLY A 42 3.73 3.48 -2.42
N ASP A 43 4.39 3.37 -3.56
CA ASP A 43 5.19 4.43 -4.16
C ASP A 43 6.16 5.09 -3.19
N ALA A 44 6.83 4.26 -2.37
CA ALA A 44 7.92 4.72 -1.51
C ALA A 44 9.06 5.34 -2.35
N GLY A 45 9.17 4.93 -3.62
CA GLY A 45 10.12 5.43 -4.60
C GLY A 45 11.58 5.16 -4.23
N LEU A 46 11.82 4.12 -3.43
CA LEU A 46 13.15 3.73 -2.97
C LEU A 46 13.83 2.74 -3.92
N ASN A 47 13.08 2.18 -4.87
CA ASN A 47 13.55 1.28 -5.94
C ASN A 47 13.15 1.82 -7.32
N TYR A 48 13.17 3.14 -7.52
CA TYR A 48 12.70 3.77 -8.74
C TYR A 48 13.80 3.96 -9.79
N PHE A 49 14.95 4.53 -9.40
CA PHE A 49 16.06 4.83 -10.33
C PHE A 49 16.91 3.62 -10.65
N LEU A 50 16.88 2.59 -9.81
CA LEU A 50 17.67 1.36 -9.90
C LEU A 50 19.19 1.62 -10.04
N ASN A 51 19.67 2.62 -9.31
CA ASN A 51 21.06 3.07 -9.33
C ASN A 51 21.50 3.68 -7.98
N ASN A 52 22.66 4.34 -7.97
CA ASN A 52 23.22 4.95 -6.75
C ASN A 52 22.33 6.05 -6.14
N THR A 53 21.36 6.58 -6.87
CA THR A 53 20.39 7.56 -6.34
C THR A 53 19.49 6.90 -5.29
N ASP A 54 18.93 5.74 -5.60
CA ASP A 54 18.11 4.97 -4.64
C ASP A 54 18.95 4.58 -3.42
N LYS A 55 20.17 4.09 -3.67
CA LYS A 55 21.10 3.74 -2.59
C LYS A 55 21.37 4.92 -1.65
N LYS A 56 21.58 6.12 -2.20
CA LYS A 56 21.77 7.33 -1.42
C LYS A 56 20.56 7.65 -0.54
N TYR A 57 19.35 7.59 -1.09
CA TYR A 57 18.14 7.89 -0.36
C TYR A 57 17.80 6.82 0.68
N LYS A 58 17.98 5.55 0.36
CA LYS A 58 17.86 4.46 1.34
C LYS A 58 18.82 4.65 2.51
N LYS A 59 20.08 5.01 2.25
CA LYS A 59 21.06 5.28 3.31
C LYS A 59 20.64 6.42 4.23
N LEU A 60 20.13 7.52 3.65
CA LEU A 60 19.66 8.67 4.42
C LEU A 60 18.41 8.30 5.25
N LEU A 61 17.46 7.58 4.66
CA LEU A 61 16.24 7.15 5.36
C LEU A 61 16.57 6.16 6.48
N ASN A 62 17.40 5.15 6.18
CA ASN A 62 17.82 4.15 7.15
C ASN A 62 18.56 4.78 8.36
N SER A 63 19.31 5.87 8.15
CA SER A 63 20.02 6.57 9.22
C SER A 63 19.13 7.36 10.17
N GLN A 64 17.86 7.56 9.84
CA GLN A 64 16.90 8.23 10.73
C GLN A 64 16.43 7.32 11.88
N GLY A 65 16.66 6.01 11.78
CA GLY A 65 16.40 5.03 12.85
C GLY A 65 14.94 4.59 13.00
N TYR A 66 14.04 5.03 12.12
CA TYR A 66 12.67 4.52 12.04
C TYR A 66 12.62 3.16 11.36
N HIS A 67 11.68 2.31 11.76
CA HIS A 67 11.33 1.11 11.01
C HIS A 67 10.40 1.51 9.86
N ILE A 68 10.87 1.43 8.63
CA ILE A 68 10.09 1.79 7.43
C ILE A 68 9.57 0.51 6.81
N TYR A 69 8.25 0.44 6.62
CA TYR A 69 7.58 -0.66 5.93
C TYR A 69 6.88 -0.11 4.69
N CYS A 70 7.10 -0.73 3.55
CA CYS A 70 6.54 -0.29 2.28
C CYS A 70 5.55 -1.32 1.75
N VAL A 71 4.35 -0.89 1.44
CA VAL A 71 3.49 -1.59 0.49
C VAL A 71 4.09 -1.34 -0.89
N ARG A 72 4.07 -2.30 -1.79
CA ARG A 72 4.58 -2.12 -3.15
C ARG A 72 3.64 -1.20 -3.95
N GLY A 73 4.20 -0.17 -4.58
CA GLY A 73 3.49 0.72 -5.50
C GLY A 73 3.70 0.33 -6.97
N ASN A 74 3.35 1.24 -7.89
CA ASN A 74 3.57 1.09 -9.33
C ASN A 74 4.78 1.91 -9.82
N HIS A 75 5.27 2.87 -9.04
CA HIS A 75 6.45 3.67 -9.36
C HIS A 75 7.72 3.12 -8.69
N GLU A 76 7.89 1.82 -8.64
CA GLU A 76 9.10 1.18 -8.14
C GLU A 76 9.21 -0.28 -8.62
N GLU A 77 10.46 -0.74 -8.71
CA GLU A 77 10.75 -2.14 -9.04
C GLU A 77 10.29 -3.04 -7.89
N ARG A 78 9.81 -4.23 -8.21
CA ARG A 78 9.46 -5.26 -7.23
C ARG A 78 10.66 -5.58 -6.34
N PRO A 79 10.46 -5.72 -5.02
CA PRO A 79 11.55 -6.02 -4.09
C PRO A 79 12.37 -7.26 -4.50
N GLU A 80 11.72 -8.33 -4.94
CA GLU A 80 12.36 -9.58 -5.34
C GLU A 80 13.32 -9.44 -6.53
N ASN A 81 13.15 -8.40 -7.35
CA ASN A 81 14.02 -8.11 -8.50
C ASN A 81 15.23 -7.21 -8.12
N ILE A 82 15.28 -6.70 -6.89
CA ILE A 82 16.34 -5.79 -6.45
C ILE A 82 17.57 -6.59 -5.99
N PRO A 83 18.75 -6.32 -6.55
CA PRO A 83 19.98 -6.99 -6.12
C PRO A 83 20.24 -6.82 -4.62
N GLY A 84 20.52 -7.94 -3.95
CA GLY A 84 20.79 -7.97 -2.50
C GLY A 84 19.55 -7.85 -1.62
N MET A 85 18.35 -7.88 -2.19
CA MET A 85 17.12 -8.05 -1.44
C MET A 85 17.01 -9.50 -0.99
N ILE A 86 16.70 -9.72 0.26
CA ILE A 86 16.49 -11.04 0.88
C ILE A 86 15.14 -11.08 1.57
N LEU A 87 14.53 -12.24 1.58
CA LEU A 87 13.32 -12.50 2.36
C LEU A 87 13.73 -12.94 3.76
N ILE A 88 13.20 -12.27 4.77
CA ILE A 88 13.48 -12.56 6.19
C ILE A 88 12.18 -12.66 6.98
N GLU A 89 12.16 -13.47 8.02
CA GLU A 89 11.11 -13.42 9.05
C GLU A 89 11.32 -12.18 9.91
N ASP A 90 10.29 -11.34 10.05
CA ASP A 90 10.31 -10.14 10.89
C ASP A 90 9.35 -10.30 12.06
N GLU A 91 9.92 -10.49 13.26
CA GLU A 91 9.18 -10.70 14.51
C GLU A 91 8.30 -9.49 14.88
N ASN A 92 8.54 -8.30 14.31
CA ASN A 92 7.72 -7.11 14.59
C ASN A 92 6.34 -7.18 13.92
N VAL A 93 6.21 -7.99 12.87
CA VAL A 93 4.98 -8.13 12.06
C VAL A 93 4.53 -9.58 11.90
N ASP A 94 5.21 -10.52 12.57
CA ASP A 94 4.92 -11.96 12.61
C ASP A 94 4.86 -12.64 11.22
N ASN A 95 5.61 -12.14 10.23
CA ASN A 95 5.68 -12.74 8.90
C ASN A 95 6.90 -12.24 8.11
N ALA A 96 7.14 -12.87 6.95
CA ALA A 96 8.26 -12.57 6.08
C ALA A 96 8.11 -11.21 5.38
N VAL A 97 9.22 -10.48 5.27
CA VAL A 97 9.35 -9.22 4.55
C VAL A 97 10.62 -9.21 3.70
N TRP A 98 10.63 -8.42 2.64
CA TRP A 98 11.82 -8.17 1.86
C TRP A 98 12.69 -7.07 2.51
N MET A 99 13.99 -7.29 2.59
CA MET A 99 14.94 -6.35 3.17
C MET A 99 16.32 -6.46 2.48
N GLN A 100 17.07 -5.34 2.41
CA GLN A 100 18.49 -5.35 2.08
C GLN A 100 19.33 -5.24 3.37
N GLU A 101 20.34 -6.09 3.57
CA GLU A 101 21.20 -6.05 4.75
C GLU A 101 21.88 -4.68 4.94
N GLU A 102 22.17 -3.97 3.84
CA GLU A 102 22.76 -2.62 3.88
C GLU A 102 21.78 -1.58 4.49
N PHE A 103 20.45 -1.86 4.46
CA PHE A 103 19.41 -0.93 4.93
C PHE A 103 18.39 -1.65 5.82
N PRO A 104 18.81 -2.16 6.99
CA PRO A 104 17.98 -3.06 7.81
C PRO A 104 16.70 -2.43 8.39
N ASN A 105 16.59 -1.10 8.35
CA ASN A 105 15.38 -0.41 8.80
C ASN A 105 14.32 -0.23 7.68
N ILE A 106 14.62 -0.63 6.43
CA ILE A 106 13.70 -0.50 5.30
C ILE A 106 13.27 -1.89 4.86
N ARG A 107 11.97 -2.13 4.92
CA ARG A 107 11.33 -3.41 4.63
C ARG A 107 10.20 -3.22 3.63
N TYR A 108 9.96 -4.23 2.82
CA TYR A 108 8.80 -4.30 1.94
C TYR A 108 7.94 -5.49 2.33
N PHE A 109 6.66 -5.26 2.44
CA PHE A 109 5.70 -6.33 2.63
C PHE A 109 5.65 -7.24 1.39
N VAL A 110 5.27 -8.50 1.60
CA VAL A 110 4.97 -9.45 0.53
C VAL A 110 3.46 -9.36 0.23
N ASP A 111 3.11 -9.18 -1.03
CA ASP A 111 1.71 -9.08 -1.45
C ASP A 111 0.92 -10.34 -1.07
N GLY A 112 -0.29 -10.15 -0.56
CA GLY A 112 -1.17 -11.23 -0.12
C GLY A 112 -0.76 -11.91 1.20
N ASN A 113 0.25 -11.39 1.91
CA ASN A 113 0.57 -11.86 3.24
C ASN A 113 -0.27 -11.15 4.30
N GLU A 114 -0.48 -11.88 5.39
CA GLU A 114 -1.10 -11.40 6.63
C GLU A 114 -0.01 -10.99 7.61
N TYR A 115 -0.17 -9.86 8.24
CA TYR A 115 0.76 -9.30 9.19
C TYR A 115 0.07 -8.92 10.50
N ASN A 116 0.81 -8.96 11.60
CA ASN A 116 0.39 -8.40 12.88
C ASN A 116 0.98 -6.99 13.00
N ILE A 117 0.18 -5.96 12.76
CA ILE A 117 0.64 -4.57 12.82
C ILE A 117 0.02 -3.89 14.02
N GLY A 118 0.83 -3.64 15.05
CA GLY A 118 0.34 -3.02 16.30
C GLY A 118 -0.70 -3.85 17.04
N GLY A 119 -0.75 -5.16 16.83
CA GLY A 119 -1.75 -6.06 17.40
C GLY A 119 -2.95 -6.33 16.49
N HIS A 120 -3.02 -5.66 15.33
CA HIS A 120 -4.10 -5.82 14.36
C HIS A 120 -3.73 -6.79 13.23
N SER A 121 -4.63 -7.75 12.94
CA SER A 121 -4.50 -8.61 11.76
C SER A 121 -4.67 -7.78 10.50
N THR A 122 -3.65 -7.78 9.64
CA THR A 122 -3.55 -6.87 8.50
C THR A 122 -3.22 -7.63 7.22
N LEU A 123 -4.03 -7.50 6.19
CA LEU A 123 -3.73 -7.96 4.83
C LEU A 123 -3.05 -6.84 4.05
N VAL A 124 -2.01 -7.17 3.27
CA VAL A 124 -1.30 -6.21 2.41
C VAL A 124 -1.41 -6.61 0.95
N LEU A 125 -1.79 -5.64 0.09
CA LEU A 125 -1.98 -5.80 -1.35
C LEU A 125 -1.29 -4.64 -2.10
N GLY A 126 -0.15 -4.91 -2.72
CA GLY A 126 0.61 -3.91 -3.47
C GLY A 126 0.32 -3.90 -4.96
N GLY A 127 0.77 -2.84 -5.62
CA GLY A 127 0.69 -2.63 -7.06
C GLY A 127 -0.53 -1.84 -7.52
N ALA A 128 -0.39 -1.20 -8.68
CA ALA A 128 -1.43 -0.47 -9.40
C ALA A 128 -0.99 -0.27 -10.86
N TYR A 129 -1.89 0.16 -11.73
CA TYR A 129 -1.56 0.50 -13.10
C TYR A 129 -1.05 1.95 -13.22
N SER A 130 0.05 2.15 -13.93
CA SER A 130 0.58 3.48 -14.26
C SER A 130 -0.18 4.09 -15.44
N ILE A 131 -1.06 5.06 -15.17
CA ILE A 131 -1.84 5.75 -16.22
C ILE A 131 -0.96 6.52 -17.21
N ASP A 132 0.26 6.85 -16.84
CA ASP A 132 1.27 7.52 -17.66
C ASP A 132 2.26 6.54 -18.37
N LYS A 133 2.00 5.23 -18.30
CA LYS A 133 2.78 4.16 -18.95
C LYS A 133 3.20 4.53 -20.36
N TRP A 134 2.24 4.84 -21.21
CA TRP A 134 2.50 5.11 -22.62
C TRP A 134 3.31 6.39 -22.83
N TYR A 135 3.09 7.41 -22.02
CA TYR A 135 3.89 8.64 -22.05
C TYR A 135 5.35 8.33 -21.65
N ARG A 136 5.58 7.57 -20.59
CA ARG A 136 6.92 7.18 -20.11
C ARG A 136 7.67 6.37 -21.16
N LEU A 137 7.02 5.38 -21.77
CA LEU A 137 7.60 4.56 -22.83
C LEU A 137 7.96 5.40 -24.07
N ALA A 138 7.03 6.20 -24.55
CA ALA A 138 7.26 7.08 -25.73
C ALA A 138 8.39 8.09 -25.47
N ARG A 139 8.42 8.74 -24.30
CA ARG A 139 9.48 9.65 -23.89
C ARG A 139 10.87 8.97 -23.87
N ALA A 140 10.91 7.70 -23.55
CA ALA A 140 12.15 6.91 -23.56
C ALA A 140 12.47 6.31 -24.96
N GLY A 141 11.63 6.56 -25.97
CA GLY A 141 11.82 6.11 -27.35
C GLY A 141 11.36 4.68 -27.60
N TYR A 142 10.46 4.15 -26.77
CA TYR A 142 9.84 2.84 -26.99
C TYR A 142 8.47 3.01 -27.65
N SER A 143 8.17 2.15 -28.61
CA SER A 143 6.83 1.97 -29.17
C SER A 143 5.98 1.07 -28.24
N PRO A 144 4.64 1.05 -28.41
CA PRO A 144 3.79 0.13 -27.64
C PRO A 144 4.16 -1.35 -27.78
N SER A 145 4.64 -1.77 -28.94
CA SER A 145 5.08 -3.16 -29.19
C SER A 145 6.40 -3.53 -28.49
N GLU A 146 7.14 -2.53 -28.03
CA GLU A 146 8.42 -2.72 -27.31
C GLU A 146 8.26 -2.60 -25.80
N ALA A 147 7.04 -2.47 -25.28
CA ALA A 147 6.79 -2.31 -23.85
C ALA A 147 7.40 -3.45 -23.03
N GLU A 148 7.25 -4.71 -23.46
CA GLU A 148 7.77 -5.89 -22.74
C GLU A 148 9.30 -5.93 -22.60
N ILE A 149 10.01 -5.27 -23.49
CA ILE A 149 11.48 -5.22 -23.47
C ILE A 149 12.02 -3.87 -22.99
N ALA A 150 11.15 -2.96 -22.57
CA ALA A 150 11.54 -1.64 -22.10
C ALA A 150 12.42 -1.73 -20.87
N ASN A 151 13.47 -0.91 -20.82
CA ASN A 151 14.35 -0.85 -19.68
C ASN A 151 13.78 0.13 -18.64
N PRO A 152 13.38 -0.33 -17.44
CA PRO A 152 12.78 0.53 -16.42
C PRO A 152 13.71 1.67 -15.99
N LYS A 153 15.04 1.48 -15.97
CA LYS A 153 16.02 2.55 -15.69
C LYS A 153 15.95 3.71 -16.69
N LYS A 154 15.47 3.46 -17.89
CA LYS A 154 15.37 4.45 -18.97
C LYS A 154 13.99 5.10 -19.03
N CYS A 155 12.93 4.31 -18.87
CA CYS A 155 11.55 4.80 -19.03
C CYS A 155 10.88 5.15 -17.69
N GLY A 156 11.32 4.58 -16.56
CA GLY A 156 10.68 4.75 -15.27
C GLY A 156 9.31 4.08 -15.18
N TRP A 157 9.03 3.09 -16.05
CA TRP A 157 7.87 2.23 -15.98
C TRP A 157 8.31 0.79 -15.74
N PHE A 158 7.58 0.07 -14.89
CA PHE A 158 7.88 -1.29 -14.45
C PHE A 158 6.80 -2.22 -15.00
N LYS A 159 7.18 -3.20 -15.82
CA LYS A 159 6.23 -4.06 -16.54
C LYS A 159 5.41 -4.99 -15.64
N ASP A 160 5.92 -5.25 -14.45
CA ASP A 160 5.33 -6.10 -13.41
C ASP A 160 4.70 -5.28 -12.26
N GLU A 161 4.30 -4.04 -12.55
CA GLU A 161 3.63 -3.14 -11.60
C GLU A 161 2.31 -3.71 -11.06
N LEU A 162 1.59 -4.48 -11.89
CA LEU A 162 0.36 -5.20 -11.51
C LEU A 162 0.67 -6.60 -11.00
N LEU A 163 -0.21 -7.15 -10.18
CA LEU A 163 -0.25 -8.58 -9.93
C LEU A 163 -0.74 -9.30 -11.18
N THR A 164 -0.11 -10.42 -11.50
CA THR A 164 -0.60 -11.32 -12.55
C THR A 164 -1.87 -12.04 -12.08
N LYS A 165 -2.66 -12.55 -13.02
CA LYS A 165 -3.85 -13.34 -12.66
C LYS A 165 -3.51 -14.53 -11.77
N ALA A 166 -2.38 -15.20 -12.01
CA ALA A 166 -1.96 -16.34 -11.19
C ALA A 166 -1.62 -15.92 -9.75
N GLU A 167 -0.99 -14.75 -9.56
CA GLU A 167 -0.73 -14.20 -8.22
C GLU A 167 -2.04 -13.82 -7.52
N MET A 168 -2.97 -13.15 -8.23
CA MET A 168 -4.28 -12.81 -7.70
C MET A 168 -5.06 -14.05 -7.26
N ASP A 169 -5.10 -15.10 -8.09
CA ASP A 169 -5.79 -16.36 -7.78
C ASP A 169 -5.16 -17.04 -6.55
N ALA A 170 -3.82 -17.08 -6.44
CA ALA A 170 -3.11 -17.65 -5.31
C ALA A 170 -3.35 -16.86 -4.00
N ILE A 171 -3.39 -15.53 -4.09
CA ILE A 171 -3.72 -14.67 -2.96
C ILE A 171 -5.16 -14.94 -2.51
N GLU A 172 -6.12 -14.95 -3.45
CA GLU A 172 -7.53 -15.18 -3.15
C GLU A 172 -7.77 -16.53 -2.46
N GLU A 173 -7.12 -17.60 -2.93
CA GLU A 173 -7.17 -18.92 -2.27
C GLU A 173 -6.62 -18.85 -0.83
N LYS A 174 -5.50 -18.15 -0.64
CA LYS A 174 -4.83 -18.01 0.66
C LYS A 174 -5.65 -17.25 1.68
N ILE A 175 -6.38 -16.19 1.25
CA ILE A 175 -7.16 -15.30 2.13
C ILE A 175 -8.63 -15.70 2.26
N TYR A 176 -9.08 -16.70 1.52
CA TYR A 176 -10.48 -17.12 1.50
C TYR A 176 -10.98 -17.49 2.89
N GLY A 177 -12.12 -16.89 3.29
CA GLY A 177 -12.74 -17.10 4.59
C GLY A 177 -12.01 -16.52 5.80
N LYS A 178 -10.90 -15.80 5.58
CA LYS A 178 -10.17 -15.12 6.66
C LYS A 178 -10.78 -13.77 7.00
N ARG A 179 -10.40 -13.28 8.18
CA ARG A 179 -10.80 -11.95 8.69
C ARG A 179 -9.58 -11.11 8.91
N TYR A 180 -9.72 -9.83 8.58
CA TYR A 180 -8.67 -8.82 8.79
C TYR A 180 -9.25 -7.58 9.46
N GLU A 181 -8.52 -7.06 10.43
CA GLU A 181 -8.85 -5.77 11.03
C GLU A 181 -8.49 -4.64 10.09
N PHE A 182 -7.36 -4.77 9.40
CA PHE A 182 -6.96 -3.83 8.35
C PHE A 182 -6.70 -4.53 7.01
N VAL A 183 -6.99 -3.82 5.94
CA VAL A 183 -6.44 -4.08 4.61
C VAL A 183 -5.66 -2.83 4.20
N LEU A 184 -4.38 -3.01 3.89
CA LEU A 184 -3.51 -1.97 3.36
C LEU A 184 -3.24 -2.28 1.90
N SER A 185 -3.60 -1.38 1.00
CA SER A 185 -3.34 -1.57 -0.42
C SER A 185 -2.74 -0.32 -1.05
N HIS A 186 -2.16 -0.46 -2.24
CA HIS A 186 -1.73 0.71 -2.99
C HIS A 186 -2.91 1.29 -3.77
N THR A 187 -3.56 0.53 -4.67
CA THR A 187 -4.82 0.92 -5.30
C THR A 187 -6.04 0.41 -4.51
N CYS A 188 -7.25 0.61 -5.01
CA CYS A 188 -8.50 0.27 -4.33
C CYS A 188 -9.43 -0.57 -5.21
N PRO A 189 -10.48 -1.20 -4.64
CA PRO A 189 -11.58 -1.79 -5.43
C PRO A 189 -12.16 -0.83 -6.46
N MET A 190 -12.49 -1.32 -7.66
CA MET A 190 -12.99 -0.52 -8.77
C MET A 190 -14.21 0.35 -8.40
N SER A 191 -15.12 -0.17 -7.59
CA SER A 191 -16.29 0.57 -7.12
C SER A 191 -15.97 1.73 -6.16
N TRP A 192 -14.72 1.87 -5.73
CA TRP A 192 -14.25 2.92 -4.85
C TRP A 192 -13.31 3.91 -5.55
N GLU A 193 -13.03 3.70 -6.82
CA GLU A 193 -12.15 4.61 -7.56
C GLU A 193 -12.66 6.06 -7.46
N PRO A 194 -11.78 7.01 -7.08
CA PRO A 194 -12.13 8.42 -6.98
C PRO A 194 -12.19 9.05 -8.37
N THR A 195 -13.24 8.77 -9.12
CA THR A 195 -13.38 9.20 -10.52
C THR A 195 -13.37 10.72 -10.72
N ASP A 196 -13.67 11.48 -9.67
CA ASP A 196 -13.54 12.93 -9.63
C ASP A 196 -12.09 13.44 -9.65
N LEU A 197 -11.13 12.59 -9.26
CA LEU A 197 -9.68 12.88 -9.29
C LEU A 197 -9.01 12.44 -10.59
N PHE A 198 -9.72 11.76 -11.48
CA PHE A 198 -9.13 11.25 -12.72
C PHE A 198 -8.63 12.38 -13.61
N LEU A 199 -7.43 12.20 -14.15
CA LEU A 199 -6.82 13.18 -15.04
C LEU A 199 -7.65 13.32 -16.32
N ARG A 200 -8.02 14.57 -16.63
CA ARG A 200 -8.74 14.90 -17.86
C ARG A 200 -7.90 14.54 -19.08
N GLY A 201 -8.54 13.90 -20.07
CA GLY A 201 -7.87 13.53 -21.32
C GLY A 201 -7.21 12.13 -21.32
N ILE A 202 -7.24 11.41 -20.19
CA ILE A 202 -6.89 9.99 -20.16
C ILE A 202 -8.11 9.16 -20.56
N ASP A 203 -7.97 8.38 -21.63
CA ASP A 203 -8.99 7.42 -22.03
C ASP A 203 -9.00 6.24 -21.07
N GLN A 204 -9.99 6.20 -20.19
CA GLN A 204 -10.12 5.16 -19.16
C GLN A 204 -10.33 3.75 -19.74
N THR A 205 -10.73 3.64 -21.02
CA THR A 205 -10.85 2.33 -21.69
C THR A 205 -9.50 1.69 -22.00
N GLN A 206 -8.43 2.47 -21.96
CA GLN A 206 -7.05 2.03 -22.17
C GLN A 206 -6.30 1.72 -20.87
N VAL A 207 -6.93 1.96 -19.72
CA VAL A 207 -6.36 1.71 -18.39
C VAL A 207 -6.64 0.25 -18.02
N ASP A 208 -5.60 -0.49 -17.63
CA ASP A 208 -5.76 -1.84 -17.13
C ASP A 208 -6.33 -1.78 -15.71
N LYS A 209 -7.55 -2.22 -15.55
CA LYS A 209 -8.30 -2.26 -14.27
C LYS A 209 -8.34 -3.66 -13.65
N SER A 210 -7.49 -4.55 -14.07
CA SER A 210 -7.55 -5.96 -13.63
C SER A 210 -7.44 -6.12 -12.13
N MET A 211 -6.58 -5.31 -11.47
CA MET A 211 -6.42 -5.34 -10.01
C MET A 211 -7.64 -4.76 -9.29
N GLU A 212 -8.14 -3.61 -9.72
CA GLU A 212 -9.30 -2.95 -9.13
C GLU A 212 -10.56 -3.82 -9.26
N ILE A 213 -10.75 -4.47 -10.41
CA ILE A 213 -11.85 -5.43 -10.65
C ILE A 213 -11.70 -6.66 -9.75
N TRP A 214 -10.49 -7.19 -9.61
CA TRP A 214 -10.21 -8.31 -8.72
C TRP A 214 -10.49 -7.93 -7.25
N MET A 215 -10.04 -6.76 -6.80
CA MET A 215 -10.31 -6.27 -5.46
C MET A 215 -11.82 -6.08 -5.21
N ASP A 216 -12.59 -5.65 -6.21
CA ASP A 216 -14.05 -5.61 -6.15
C ASP A 216 -14.66 -7.01 -5.95
N GLY A 217 -14.03 -8.03 -6.57
CA GLY A 217 -14.38 -9.43 -6.33
C GLY A 217 -14.16 -9.82 -4.87
N LEU A 218 -13.05 -9.41 -4.25
CA LEU A 218 -12.73 -9.70 -2.85
C LEU A 218 -13.77 -9.14 -1.88
N LEU A 219 -14.37 -7.99 -2.16
CA LEU A 219 -15.42 -7.39 -1.30
C LEU A 219 -16.61 -8.32 -1.04
N LYS A 220 -16.82 -9.33 -1.87
CA LYS A 220 -17.96 -10.25 -1.77
C LYS A 220 -17.77 -11.32 -0.68
N HIS A 221 -16.52 -11.61 -0.32
CA HIS A 221 -16.21 -12.74 0.57
C HIS A 221 -15.10 -12.45 1.60
N LEU A 222 -14.36 -11.36 1.44
CA LEU A 222 -13.35 -10.95 2.42
C LEU A 222 -14.01 -10.26 3.61
N ASP A 223 -13.78 -10.76 4.82
CA ASP A 223 -14.22 -10.10 6.05
C ASP A 223 -13.13 -9.14 6.54
N TRP A 224 -13.33 -7.84 6.40
CA TRP A 224 -12.40 -6.77 6.78
C TRP A 224 -13.09 -5.69 7.62
N ARG A 225 -12.31 -4.88 8.32
CA ARG A 225 -12.83 -3.80 9.19
C ARG A 225 -12.48 -2.41 8.68
N VAL A 226 -11.21 -2.12 8.42
CA VAL A 226 -10.72 -0.85 7.90
C VAL A 226 -9.89 -1.11 6.66
N TRP A 227 -10.08 -0.32 5.61
CA TRP A 227 -9.30 -0.39 4.40
C TRP A 227 -8.63 0.94 4.10
N LEU A 228 -7.30 0.94 4.02
CA LEU A 228 -6.50 2.11 3.72
C LEU A 228 -5.77 1.92 2.40
N PHE A 229 -5.76 2.95 1.55
CA PHE A 229 -5.09 2.89 0.26
C PHE A 229 -4.47 4.24 -0.15
N GLY A 230 -3.51 4.22 -1.09
CA GLY A 230 -2.81 5.38 -1.65
C GLY A 230 -3.18 5.67 -3.09
N HIS A 231 -2.17 5.80 -3.96
CA HIS A 231 -2.22 5.87 -5.41
C HIS A 231 -2.87 7.12 -6.03
N PHE A 232 -4.02 7.55 -5.57
CA PHE A 232 -4.79 8.65 -6.21
C PHE A 232 -4.46 10.04 -5.65
N HIS A 233 -3.46 10.14 -4.80
CA HIS A 233 -2.89 11.40 -4.28
C HIS A 233 -3.92 12.33 -3.60
N ALA A 234 -4.79 11.79 -2.79
CA ALA A 234 -5.71 12.58 -1.96
C ALA A 234 -5.79 12.03 -0.53
N ASP A 235 -6.11 12.92 0.39
CA ASP A 235 -6.36 12.60 1.79
C ASP A 235 -7.84 12.77 2.05
N ARG A 236 -8.59 11.66 2.16
CA ARG A 236 -10.03 11.71 2.43
C ARG A 236 -10.61 10.38 2.89
N VAL A 237 -11.70 10.46 3.64
CA VAL A 237 -12.57 9.33 3.92
C VAL A 237 -13.47 9.10 2.71
N GLU A 238 -13.27 8.02 1.97
CA GLU A 238 -14.09 7.69 0.80
C GLU A 238 -15.49 7.23 1.20
N ARG A 239 -15.56 6.45 2.26
CA ARG A 239 -16.79 5.91 2.87
C ARG A 239 -16.47 5.40 4.28
N PRO A 240 -17.47 4.99 5.08
CA PRO A 240 -17.19 4.43 6.41
C PRO A 240 -16.15 3.32 6.36
N CYS A 241 -15.13 3.41 7.20
CA CYS A 241 -14.00 2.49 7.31
C CYS A 241 -13.10 2.38 6.07
N VAL A 242 -13.20 3.29 5.10
CA VAL A 242 -12.35 3.33 3.89
C VAL A 242 -11.74 4.70 3.76
N GLU A 243 -10.42 4.75 3.87
CA GLU A 243 -9.68 6.01 3.85
C GLU A 243 -8.59 5.97 2.76
N GLN A 244 -8.55 7.01 1.96
CA GLN A 244 -7.47 7.29 1.02
C GLN A 244 -6.45 8.19 1.70
N MET A 245 -5.18 7.85 1.58
CA MET A 245 -4.07 8.57 2.21
C MET A 245 -3.05 9.01 1.17
N TYR A 246 -2.56 10.23 1.32
CA TYR A 246 -1.49 10.80 0.50
C TYR A 246 -0.47 11.57 1.34
N MET A 247 -0.76 12.83 1.67
CA MET A 247 0.15 13.69 2.43
C MET A 247 0.01 13.53 3.93
N ASP A 248 -1.15 13.12 4.39
CA ASP A 248 -1.45 12.91 5.80
C ASP A 248 -0.75 11.65 6.34
N TYR A 249 -0.64 11.60 7.64
CA TYR A 249 -0.13 10.46 8.38
C TYR A 249 -0.81 10.36 9.73
N GLU A 250 -1.10 9.15 10.13
CA GLU A 250 -1.83 8.89 11.36
C GLU A 250 -1.40 7.59 12.02
N ASN A 251 -1.53 7.52 13.34
CA ASN A 251 -1.30 6.29 14.08
C ASN A 251 -2.44 5.29 13.83
N ILE A 252 -2.10 4.01 13.61
CA ILE A 252 -3.06 2.96 13.32
C ILE A 252 -4.15 2.85 14.41
N GLU A 253 -3.78 3.05 15.67
CA GLU A 253 -4.70 3.05 16.81
C GLU A 253 -5.72 4.18 16.72
N THR A 254 -5.27 5.37 16.27
CA THR A 254 -6.17 6.52 16.09
C THR A 254 -7.18 6.25 15.00
N ILE A 255 -6.74 5.63 13.88
CA ILE A 255 -7.63 5.22 12.79
C ILE A 255 -8.63 4.16 13.29
N TRP A 256 -8.14 3.14 14.01
CA TRP A 256 -9.00 2.11 14.58
C TRP A 256 -10.06 2.70 15.51
N ASN A 257 -9.64 3.55 16.43
CA ASN A 257 -10.51 4.17 17.42
C ASN A 257 -11.56 5.11 16.79
N ARG A 258 -11.25 5.75 15.67
CA ARG A 258 -12.22 6.55 14.90
C ARG A 258 -13.43 5.72 14.47
N TRP A 259 -13.21 4.45 14.09
CA TRP A 259 -14.27 3.59 13.55
C TRP A 259 -14.88 2.65 14.59
N TYR A 260 -14.11 2.21 15.58
CA TYR A 260 -14.51 1.16 16.53
C TYR A 260 -14.44 1.59 18.00
N GLY A 261 -13.80 2.73 18.34
CA GLY A 261 -13.63 3.23 19.70
C GLY A 261 -12.60 2.47 20.53
N GLU A 262 -12.27 3.01 21.73
CA GLU A 262 -11.17 2.54 22.58
C GLU A 262 -11.34 1.12 23.20
N LYS A 263 -12.48 0.45 23.00
CA LYS A 263 -12.85 -0.74 23.79
C LYS A 263 -12.44 -2.09 23.18
N THR A 264 -11.58 -2.16 22.18
CA THR A 264 -11.57 -3.32 21.31
C THR A 264 -10.31 -4.16 21.34
N TYR A 265 -9.52 -4.13 22.42
CA TYR A 265 -8.36 -5.02 22.56
C TYR A 265 -8.65 -6.43 23.07
N GLU A 266 -9.88 -6.75 23.44
CA GLU A 266 -10.26 -8.15 23.52
C GLU A 266 -10.48 -8.63 22.07
N LYS A 267 -9.65 -9.58 21.64
CA LYS A 267 -9.74 -10.26 20.34
C LYS A 267 -11.07 -11.03 20.19
N GLU A 268 -12.17 -10.34 20.24
CA GLU A 268 -13.48 -10.91 20.10
C GLU A 268 -13.83 -10.92 18.62
N TRP A 269 -13.67 -12.05 17.99
CA TRP A 269 -14.04 -12.33 16.60
C TRP A 269 -15.53 -12.11 16.26
N TRP A 270 -16.34 -11.67 17.20
CA TRP A 270 -17.74 -11.28 17.04
C TRP A 270 -17.95 -9.77 16.93
N LEU A 271 -16.93 -8.98 16.66
CA LEU A 271 -17.15 -7.58 16.32
C LEU A 271 -18.23 -7.51 15.23
N PRO A 272 -19.20 -6.61 15.37
CA PRO A 272 -20.26 -6.48 14.37
C PRO A 272 -19.62 -6.23 12.99
N LYS A 273 -20.28 -6.69 11.92
CA LYS A 273 -19.85 -6.38 10.54
C LYS A 273 -19.44 -4.92 10.47
N SER A 274 -18.39 -4.62 9.70
CA SER A 274 -17.87 -3.27 9.58
C SER A 274 -18.98 -2.26 9.32
N PRO A 275 -18.88 -1.01 9.77
CA PRO A 275 -19.83 0.04 9.40
C PRO A 275 -20.06 0.12 7.89
N TYR A 276 -19.03 -0.17 7.09
CA TYR A 276 -19.12 -0.29 5.64
C TYR A 276 -20.11 -1.40 5.22
N MET A 277 -20.02 -2.60 5.80
CA MET A 277 -20.93 -3.70 5.45
C MET A 277 -22.39 -3.36 5.79
N LYS A 278 -22.62 -2.72 6.92
CA LYS A 278 -23.96 -2.22 7.29
C LYS A 278 -24.47 -1.13 6.34
N TRP A 279 -23.59 -0.21 5.95
CA TRP A 279 -23.91 0.85 4.99
C TRP A 279 -24.22 0.27 3.61
N ALA A 280 -23.41 -0.66 3.09
CA ALA A 280 -23.59 -1.30 1.79
C ALA A 280 -24.87 -2.18 1.75
N GLU A 281 -25.23 -2.83 2.86
CA GLU A 281 -26.50 -3.56 2.99
C GLU A 281 -27.69 -2.59 2.94
N GLY A 282 -27.61 -1.45 3.62
CA GLY A 282 -28.66 -0.41 3.59
C GLY A 282 -28.85 0.26 2.22
N CYS A 283 -27.78 0.43 1.44
CA CYS A 283 -27.88 0.95 0.07
C CYS A 283 -28.62 -0.01 -0.87
N LYS A 284 -28.41 -1.33 -0.72
CA LYS A 284 -29.09 -2.36 -1.54
C LYS A 284 -30.60 -2.44 -1.26
N GLU A 285 -31.03 -2.11 -0.04
CA GLU A 285 -32.45 -2.08 0.30
C GLU A 285 -33.18 -0.86 -0.30
N GLN A 286 -32.47 0.24 -0.54
CA GLN A 286 -33.01 1.44 -1.18
C GLN A 286 -33.17 1.32 -2.70
N ASP A 287 -32.33 0.51 -3.36
CA ASP A 287 -32.40 0.28 -4.82
C ASP A 287 -33.49 -0.74 -5.23
N ASN A 288 -34.06 -1.46 -4.27
CA ASN A 288 -35.12 -2.46 -4.49
C ASN A 288 -36.51 -2.00 -4.02
N GLY A 289 -36.69 -0.75 -3.66
CA GLY A 289 -37.96 -0.11 -3.31
C GLY A 289 -38.40 0.88 -4.39
#